data_a6ea8dc60b652972fca52a0338b0e070
#
_entry.id   a6ea8dc60b652972fca52a0338b0e070
#
_cell.length_a   1.000
_cell.length_b   1.000
_cell.length_c   1.000
_cell.angle_alpha   90.00
_cell.angle_beta   90.00
_cell.angle_gamma   90.00
#
_symmetry.space_group_name_H-M   'P 1'
#
loop_
_entity.id
_entity.type
_entity.pdbx_description
1 polymer ?
#
loop_
_entity_poly.entity_id
_entity_poly.type
_entity_poly.pdbx_seq_one_letter_code
_entity_poly.pdbx_strand_id
1 'polypeptide(L)'
;MSDDKLKPLREQIDALDAQLLILLNERAKVAQQVGHVKAETNAPVFRPEREAQVLARVAKNNPGPLHSTDLQSIFREVMSACRALENRVTVAFLGPVGTYSEQAVWQQFGQAVTELPCISIDEVFRSVEAGTAEFGVVPVENSTEGTINRTLDLLLQTTLTISGEVALPVHHSLMTRTGSMQGIKRICAHSQALAQCQSWLNEHYPTIERQAVASNGEAAKIATDDHSAAAIAGEMAAKRYGLSIVHAHIQDDPHNRTRFVVIGRLIPSACGKDQTSIVLSVPNKPGAVYELLAPLAKHGVSMTRFESRPARTGRWDYYFYVDIQGHANDPTVSKALAELQTQAAFFKVLGSYPHAS
;
A
#
# COMPACT_ATOMS: atom_id res chain seq x y z
N MET A 1 6.19 -32.57 -36.10
CA MET A 1 5.05 -31.82 -36.70
C MET A 1 4.54 -30.64 -35.85
N SER A 2 4.70 -30.62 -34.53
CA SER A 2 4.27 -29.47 -33.68
C SER A 2 5.30 -28.34 -33.67
N ASP A 3 6.58 -28.62 -33.73
CA ASP A 3 7.68 -27.64 -33.62
C ASP A 3 7.83 -26.75 -34.88
N ASP A 4 7.55 -27.30 -36.08
CA ASP A 4 7.58 -26.54 -37.33
C ASP A 4 6.53 -25.42 -37.42
N LYS A 5 5.38 -25.61 -36.76
CA LYS A 5 4.31 -24.59 -36.70
C LYS A 5 4.60 -23.51 -35.63
N LEU A 6 5.37 -23.84 -34.61
CA LEU A 6 5.72 -22.91 -33.53
C LEU A 6 6.89 -21.99 -33.91
N LYS A 7 7.79 -22.44 -34.78
CA LYS A 7 8.97 -21.68 -35.17
C LYS A 7 8.65 -20.27 -35.72
N PRO A 8 7.75 -20.10 -36.71
CA PRO A 8 7.44 -18.78 -37.23
C PRO A 8 6.74 -17.88 -36.21
N LEU A 9 5.98 -18.44 -35.25
CA LEU A 9 5.36 -17.66 -34.17
C LEU A 9 6.40 -17.19 -33.15
N ARG A 10 7.38 -18.03 -32.82
CA ARG A 10 8.51 -17.62 -31.97
C ARG A 10 9.34 -16.52 -32.62
N GLU A 11 9.65 -16.62 -33.91
CA GLU A 11 10.35 -15.59 -34.67
C GLU A 11 9.59 -14.24 -34.67
N GLN A 12 8.26 -14.29 -34.74
CA GLN A 12 7.43 -13.08 -34.62
C GLN A 12 7.49 -12.46 -33.20
N ILE A 13 7.47 -13.31 -32.16
CA ILE A 13 7.62 -12.85 -30.76
C ILE A 13 8.99 -12.21 -30.56
N ASP A 14 10.07 -12.85 -31.03
CA ASP A 14 11.43 -12.32 -30.92
C ASP A 14 11.57 -10.94 -31.61
N ALA A 15 10.93 -10.78 -32.77
CA ALA A 15 10.91 -9.48 -33.47
C ALA A 15 10.15 -8.39 -32.69
N LEU A 16 9.03 -8.74 -32.03
CA LEU A 16 8.27 -7.83 -31.17
C LEU A 16 9.07 -7.48 -29.90
N ASP A 17 9.74 -8.45 -29.30
CA ASP A 17 10.59 -8.24 -28.12
C ASP A 17 11.75 -7.29 -28.43
N ALA A 18 12.36 -7.41 -29.62
CA ALA A 18 13.38 -6.47 -30.08
C ALA A 18 12.85 -5.02 -30.19
N GLN A 19 11.62 -4.85 -30.70
CA GLN A 19 10.97 -3.53 -30.76
C GLN A 19 10.64 -2.99 -29.38
N LEU A 20 10.11 -3.82 -28.48
CA LEU A 20 9.83 -3.45 -27.09
C LEU A 20 11.11 -2.98 -26.36
N LEU A 21 12.23 -3.70 -26.56
CA LEU A 21 13.53 -3.31 -25.98
C LEU A 21 13.97 -1.92 -26.43
N ILE A 22 13.84 -1.62 -27.73
CA ILE A 22 14.17 -0.30 -28.29
C ILE A 22 13.29 0.77 -27.65
N LEU A 23 11.96 0.59 -27.67
CA LEU A 23 10.99 1.57 -27.14
C LEU A 23 11.17 1.82 -25.64
N LEU A 24 11.44 0.79 -24.85
CA LEU A 24 11.71 0.93 -23.41
C LEU A 24 12.96 1.76 -23.15
N ASN A 25 14.04 1.54 -23.91
CA ASN A 25 15.27 2.31 -23.77
C ASN A 25 15.12 3.76 -24.28
N GLU A 26 14.38 4.00 -25.35
CA GLU A 26 14.05 5.35 -25.79
C GLU A 26 13.24 6.11 -24.73
N ARG A 27 12.22 5.46 -24.15
CA ARG A 27 11.44 6.02 -23.05
C ARG A 27 12.33 6.34 -21.85
N ALA A 28 13.28 5.46 -21.50
CA ALA A 28 14.22 5.65 -20.40
C ALA A 28 15.13 6.88 -20.63
N LYS A 29 15.65 7.06 -21.84
CA LYS A 29 16.44 8.24 -22.22
C LYS A 29 15.65 9.55 -22.06
N VAL A 30 14.37 9.56 -22.51
CA VAL A 30 13.50 10.73 -22.32
C VAL A 30 13.23 10.98 -20.82
N ALA A 31 13.03 9.92 -20.01
CA ALA A 31 12.86 10.06 -18.58
C ALA A 31 14.10 10.68 -17.90
N GLN A 32 15.32 10.28 -18.28
CA GLN A 32 16.56 10.91 -17.80
C GLN A 32 16.63 12.41 -18.14
N GLN A 33 16.22 12.80 -19.37
CA GLN A 33 16.15 14.22 -19.74
C GLN A 33 15.18 15.01 -18.88
N VAL A 34 13.99 14.41 -18.59
CA VAL A 34 13.02 14.99 -17.63
C VAL A 34 13.64 15.13 -16.23
N GLY A 35 14.43 14.13 -15.80
CA GLY A 35 15.14 14.17 -14.52
C GLY A 35 16.12 15.33 -14.42
N HIS A 36 16.91 15.59 -15.47
CA HIS A 36 17.81 16.73 -15.52
C HIS A 36 17.06 18.07 -15.36
N VAL A 37 15.95 18.26 -16.10
CA VAL A 37 15.11 19.47 -15.98
C VAL A 37 14.52 19.62 -14.59
N LYS A 38 14.09 18.51 -13.94
CA LYS A 38 13.58 18.53 -12.58
C LYS A 38 14.67 18.92 -11.55
N ALA A 39 15.89 18.42 -11.74
CA ALA A 39 17.02 18.75 -10.88
C ALA A 39 17.32 20.25 -10.85
N GLU A 40 17.20 20.94 -11.99
CA GLU A 40 17.38 22.40 -12.09
C GLU A 40 16.31 23.18 -11.30
N THR A 41 15.12 22.60 -11.12
CA THR A 41 13.97 23.26 -10.45
C THR A 41 13.68 22.70 -9.05
N ASN A 42 14.49 21.78 -8.54
CA ASN A 42 14.21 21.01 -7.30
C ASN A 42 12.82 20.35 -7.28
N ALA A 43 12.28 19.98 -8.45
CA ALA A 43 10.98 19.33 -8.55
C ALA A 43 11.06 17.86 -8.08
N PRO A 44 10.03 17.34 -7.41
CA PRO A 44 10.03 15.98 -6.88
C PRO A 44 10.15 14.95 -8.00
N VAL A 45 11.01 13.95 -7.77
CA VAL A 45 11.24 12.83 -8.70
C VAL A 45 9.98 11.97 -8.81
N PHE A 46 9.38 11.60 -7.68
CA PHE A 46 8.12 10.85 -7.60
C PHE A 46 6.92 11.80 -7.63
N ARG A 47 5.96 11.54 -8.52
CA ARG A 47 4.71 12.30 -8.68
C ARG A 47 3.53 11.33 -8.80
N PRO A 48 2.89 10.97 -7.67
CA PRO A 48 1.82 9.96 -7.65
C PRO A 48 0.65 10.32 -8.54
N GLU A 49 0.27 11.60 -8.64
CA GLU A 49 -0.79 12.08 -9.50
C GLU A 49 -0.47 11.86 -11.00
N ARG A 50 0.80 12.02 -11.39
CA ARG A 50 1.23 11.77 -12.76
C ARG A 50 1.25 10.30 -13.10
N GLU A 51 1.74 9.46 -12.17
CA GLU A 51 1.73 8.01 -12.34
C GLU A 51 0.31 7.47 -12.43
N ALA A 52 -0.61 7.94 -11.56
CA ALA A 52 -2.03 7.59 -11.63
C ALA A 52 -2.65 7.94 -13.00
N GLN A 53 -2.37 9.14 -13.54
CA GLN A 53 -2.83 9.55 -14.87
C GLN A 53 -2.28 8.65 -15.99
N VAL A 54 -1.00 8.23 -15.89
CA VAL A 54 -0.40 7.32 -16.88
C VAL A 54 -1.08 5.97 -16.83
N LEU A 55 -1.26 5.39 -15.65
CA LEU A 55 -1.91 4.09 -15.47
C LEU A 55 -3.38 4.11 -15.93
N ALA A 56 -4.12 5.17 -15.61
CA ALA A 56 -5.48 5.35 -16.09
C ALA A 56 -5.56 5.43 -17.62
N ARG A 57 -4.62 6.14 -18.26
CA ARG A 57 -4.54 6.23 -19.73
C ARG A 57 -4.19 4.88 -20.36
N VAL A 58 -3.27 4.12 -19.77
CA VAL A 58 -2.93 2.75 -20.22
C VAL A 58 -4.16 1.85 -20.17
N ALA A 59 -4.88 1.85 -19.06
CA ALA A 59 -6.10 1.05 -18.92
C ALA A 59 -7.20 1.45 -19.93
N LYS A 60 -7.40 2.77 -20.12
CA LYS A 60 -8.42 3.30 -21.03
C LYS A 60 -8.13 2.96 -22.51
N ASN A 61 -6.85 2.97 -22.91
CA ASN A 61 -6.44 2.78 -24.29
C ASN A 61 -6.07 1.32 -24.62
N ASN A 62 -6.24 0.39 -23.68
CA ASN A 62 -5.92 -1.02 -23.88
C ASN A 62 -6.90 -1.67 -24.87
N PRO A 63 -6.44 -2.15 -26.05
CA PRO A 63 -7.28 -2.85 -27.01
C PRO A 63 -7.44 -4.36 -26.71
N GLY A 64 -6.78 -4.89 -25.66
CA GLY A 64 -6.64 -6.33 -25.41
C GLY A 64 -5.52 -6.96 -26.28
N PRO A 65 -5.23 -8.25 -26.14
CA PRO A 65 -5.89 -9.25 -25.29
C PRO A 65 -5.46 -9.27 -23.81
N LEU A 66 -4.42 -8.52 -23.42
CA LEU A 66 -3.97 -8.43 -22.03
C LEU A 66 -5.01 -7.72 -21.16
N HIS A 67 -5.15 -8.13 -19.90
CA HIS A 67 -5.99 -7.40 -18.95
C HIS A 67 -5.35 -6.05 -18.59
N SER A 68 -6.20 -5.03 -18.40
CA SER A 68 -5.72 -3.68 -18.07
C SER A 68 -4.92 -3.64 -16.77
N THR A 69 -5.24 -4.49 -15.79
CA THR A 69 -4.49 -4.66 -14.54
C THR A 69 -3.07 -5.14 -14.76
N ASP A 70 -2.87 -6.08 -15.70
CA ASP A 70 -1.54 -6.61 -16.02
C ASP A 70 -0.68 -5.53 -16.70
N LEU A 71 -1.27 -4.80 -17.66
CA LEU A 71 -0.59 -3.68 -18.30
C LEU A 71 -0.24 -2.56 -17.31
N GLN A 72 -1.14 -2.24 -16.37
CA GLN A 72 -0.84 -1.26 -15.32
C GLN A 72 0.34 -1.72 -14.46
N SER A 73 0.42 -3.01 -14.12
CA SER A 73 1.55 -3.56 -13.36
C SER A 73 2.86 -3.47 -14.14
N ILE A 74 2.88 -3.83 -15.42
CA ILE A 74 4.04 -3.70 -16.30
C ILE A 74 4.48 -2.22 -16.39
N PHE A 75 3.55 -1.30 -16.63
CA PHE A 75 3.86 0.12 -16.74
C PHE A 75 4.35 0.72 -15.42
N ARG A 76 3.89 0.22 -14.28
CA ARG A 76 4.41 0.63 -12.96
C ARG A 76 5.89 0.26 -12.83
N GLU A 77 6.29 -0.96 -13.21
CA GLU A 77 7.69 -1.37 -13.18
C GLU A 77 8.54 -0.58 -14.18
N VAL A 78 8.03 -0.32 -15.38
CA VAL A 78 8.70 0.55 -16.36
C VAL A 78 8.91 1.97 -15.81
N MET A 79 7.89 2.55 -15.13
CA MET A 79 8.01 3.87 -14.52
C MET A 79 9.00 3.84 -13.35
N SER A 80 8.97 2.81 -12.52
CA SER A 80 9.89 2.60 -11.41
C SER A 80 11.34 2.53 -11.87
N ALA A 81 11.62 1.68 -12.87
CA ALA A 81 12.95 1.53 -13.44
C ALA A 81 13.47 2.84 -14.05
N CYS A 82 12.63 3.57 -14.80
CA CYS A 82 13.01 4.86 -15.38
C CYS A 82 13.27 5.93 -14.30
N ARG A 83 12.46 5.96 -13.24
CA ARG A 83 12.65 6.89 -12.11
C ARG A 83 13.96 6.60 -11.37
N ALA A 84 14.32 5.34 -11.20
CA ALA A 84 15.57 4.94 -10.56
C ALA A 84 16.83 5.38 -11.33
N LEU A 85 16.71 5.72 -12.61
CA LEU A 85 17.79 6.34 -13.40
C LEU A 85 17.99 7.82 -13.05
N GLU A 86 16.98 8.49 -12.51
CA GLU A 86 17.06 9.87 -12.02
C GLU A 86 17.60 9.87 -10.58
N ASN A 87 16.85 9.25 -9.67
CA ASN A 87 17.21 9.02 -8.27
C ASN A 87 16.39 7.85 -7.73
N ARG A 88 17.01 6.96 -6.96
CA ARG A 88 16.32 5.89 -6.26
C ARG A 88 15.67 6.45 -5.00
N VAL A 89 14.35 6.44 -5.00
CA VAL A 89 13.55 6.84 -3.84
C VAL A 89 13.76 5.84 -2.70
N THR A 90 14.08 6.34 -1.50
CA THR A 90 14.15 5.52 -0.29
C THR A 90 12.80 5.50 0.40
N VAL A 91 12.26 4.30 0.64
CA VAL A 91 10.94 4.09 1.24
C VAL A 91 11.05 3.27 2.51
N ALA A 92 10.66 3.88 3.63
CA ALA A 92 10.57 3.22 4.93
C ALA A 92 9.23 2.46 5.05
N PHE A 93 9.24 1.28 5.66
CA PHE A 93 8.02 0.49 5.89
C PHE A 93 8.16 -0.39 7.13
N LEU A 94 7.02 -0.85 7.67
CA LEU A 94 7.03 -1.78 8.79
C LEU A 94 7.56 -3.14 8.35
N GLY A 95 8.79 -3.46 8.77
CA GLY A 95 9.47 -4.72 8.49
C GLY A 95 8.95 -5.92 9.28
N PRO A 96 9.59 -7.05 9.12
CA PRO A 96 10.74 -7.31 8.24
C PRO A 96 10.35 -7.36 6.75
N VAL A 97 11.31 -7.69 5.87
CA VAL A 97 11.01 -8.00 4.46
C VAL A 97 10.11 -9.23 4.35
N GLY A 98 9.40 -9.39 3.22
CA GLY A 98 8.41 -10.45 3.02
C GLY A 98 7.03 -10.15 3.64
N THR A 99 6.79 -8.93 4.15
CA THR A 99 5.51 -8.51 4.73
C THR A 99 4.58 -7.84 3.71
N TYR A 100 3.30 -7.70 4.08
CA TYR A 100 2.34 -6.91 3.27
C TYR A 100 2.73 -5.43 3.19
N SER A 101 3.46 -4.89 4.17
CA SER A 101 3.99 -3.52 4.11
C SER A 101 5.00 -3.36 2.98
N GLU A 102 5.90 -4.32 2.78
CA GLU A 102 6.80 -4.33 1.63
C GLU A 102 6.04 -4.49 0.31
N GLN A 103 5.03 -5.37 0.27
CA GLN A 103 4.18 -5.52 -0.90
C GLN A 103 3.47 -4.20 -1.25
N ALA A 104 3.03 -3.44 -0.25
CA ALA A 104 2.45 -2.11 -0.45
C ALA A 104 3.46 -1.11 -1.02
N VAL A 105 4.74 -1.17 -0.60
CA VAL A 105 5.81 -0.38 -1.21
C VAL A 105 5.93 -0.69 -2.70
N TRP A 106 6.00 -1.97 -3.08
CA TRP A 106 6.13 -2.35 -4.49
C TRP A 106 4.88 -2.02 -5.31
N GLN A 107 3.70 -2.17 -4.71
CA GLN A 107 2.44 -1.80 -5.37
C GLN A 107 2.36 -0.30 -5.66
N GLN A 108 2.96 0.54 -4.81
CA GLN A 108 2.95 1.99 -4.99
C GLN A 108 4.10 2.50 -5.86
N PHE A 109 5.31 2.02 -5.58
CA PHE A 109 6.53 2.59 -6.15
C PHE A 109 7.19 1.72 -7.22
N GLY A 110 6.77 0.45 -7.38
CA GLY A 110 7.51 -0.58 -8.11
C GLY A 110 8.76 -1.02 -7.35
N GLN A 111 9.54 -1.93 -7.95
CA GLN A 111 10.65 -2.60 -7.26
C GLN A 111 11.97 -1.84 -7.28
N ALA A 112 12.12 -0.81 -8.13
CA ALA A 112 13.38 -0.07 -8.27
C ALA A 112 13.52 1.06 -7.23
N VAL A 113 13.26 0.75 -5.96
CA VAL A 113 13.39 1.63 -4.80
C VAL A 113 14.51 1.16 -3.87
N THR A 114 14.95 2.03 -2.95
CA THR A 114 15.76 1.65 -1.81
C THR A 114 14.84 1.35 -0.63
N GLU A 115 14.81 0.10 -0.20
CA GLU A 115 13.96 -0.39 0.88
C GLU A 115 14.58 -0.11 2.24
N LEU A 116 13.81 0.48 3.17
CA LEU A 116 14.21 0.71 4.55
C LEU A 116 13.21 0.03 5.51
N PRO A 117 13.41 -1.27 5.83
CA PRO A 117 12.55 -1.95 6.78
C PRO A 117 12.80 -1.45 8.21
N CYS A 118 11.74 -1.02 8.89
CA CYS A 118 11.74 -0.48 10.24
C CYS A 118 11.12 -1.47 11.22
N ILE A 119 11.56 -1.44 12.50
CA ILE A 119 11.05 -2.34 13.54
C ILE A 119 9.66 -1.94 14.08
N SER A 120 9.25 -0.70 13.84
CA SER A 120 7.97 -0.17 14.31
C SER A 120 7.41 0.91 13.37
N ILE A 121 6.10 1.17 13.48
CA ILE A 121 5.45 2.28 12.76
C ILE A 121 6.07 3.62 13.17
N ASP A 122 6.44 3.78 14.44
CA ASP A 122 7.12 4.98 14.96
C ASP A 122 8.43 5.25 14.25
N GLU A 123 9.20 4.20 13.99
CA GLU A 123 10.47 4.33 13.28
C GLU A 123 10.28 4.71 11.82
N VAL A 124 9.21 4.22 11.17
CA VAL A 124 8.86 4.64 9.81
C VAL A 124 8.63 6.15 9.77
N PHE A 125 7.79 6.69 10.68
CA PHE A 125 7.55 8.14 10.77
C PHE A 125 8.83 8.91 11.03
N ARG A 126 9.64 8.49 12.02
CA ARG A 126 10.91 9.15 12.36
C ARG A 126 11.90 9.15 11.19
N SER A 127 11.98 8.05 10.43
CA SER A 127 12.87 7.95 9.28
C SER A 127 12.52 8.97 8.20
N VAL A 128 11.22 9.19 7.95
CA VAL A 128 10.75 10.19 6.99
C VAL A 128 10.93 11.62 7.53
N GLU A 129 10.63 11.84 8.81
CA GLU A 129 10.82 13.16 9.46
C GLU A 129 12.30 13.56 9.50
N ALA A 130 13.20 12.61 9.72
CA ALA A 130 14.64 12.83 9.71
C ALA A 130 15.24 12.96 8.29
N GLY A 131 14.46 12.64 7.23
CA GLY A 131 14.95 12.65 5.85
C GLY A 131 15.83 11.45 5.47
N THR A 132 15.89 10.41 6.32
CA THR A 132 16.58 9.14 6.01
C THR A 132 15.80 8.36 4.93
N ALA A 133 14.49 8.54 4.86
CA ALA A 133 13.65 8.08 3.78
C ALA A 133 12.82 9.26 3.23
N GLU A 134 12.56 9.26 1.91
CA GLU A 134 11.68 10.26 1.31
C GLU A 134 10.21 9.98 1.59
N PHE A 135 9.84 8.70 1.67
CA PHE A 135 8.48 8.25 1.93
C PHE A 135 8.46 7.14 2.97
N GLY A 136 7.30 7.01 3.64
CA GLY A 136 6.98 5.88 4.49
C GLY A 136 5.68 5.22 4.05
N VAL A 137 5.61 3.89 4.15
CA VAL A 137 4.38 3.12 3.91
C VAL A 137 3.96 2.46 5.20
N VAL A 138 2.78 2.83 5.71
CA VAL A 138 2.27 2.36 7.00
C VAL A 138 0.83 1.86 6.88
N PRO A 139 0.47 0.74 7.55
CA PRO A 139 -0.91 0.26 7.58
C PRO A 139 -1.78 1.22 8.39
N VAL A 140 -2.99 1.51 7.90
CA VAL A 140 -3.96 2.38 8.58
C VAL A 140 -5.22 1.64 8.99
N GLU A 141 -5.58 0.60 8.25
CA GLU A 141 -6.82 -0.16 8.47
C GLU A 141 -6.71 -1.57 7.91
N ASN A 142 -7.29 -2.54 8.60
CA ASN A 142 -7.52 -3.88 8.09
C ASN A 142 -9.02 -4.20 8.19
N SER A 143 -9.60 -4.81 7.16
CA SER A 143 -11.05 -5.05 7.09
C SER A 143 -11.58 -6.01 8.17
N THR A 144 -10.71 -6.86 8.73
CA THR A 144 -11.06 -7.83 9.78
C THR A 144 -10.76 -7.28 11.18
N GLU A 145 -9.63 -6.59 11.35
CA GLU A 145 -9.12 -6.14 12.66
C GLU A 145 -9.49 -4.67 12.97
N GLY A 146 -9.95 -3.94 11.95
CA GLY A 146 -10.27 -2.53 12.09
C GLY A 146 -9.05 -1.61 11.97
N THR A 147 -9.11 -0.50 12.66
CA THR A 147 -8.17 0.61 12.54
C THR A 147 -6.85 0.35 13.24
N ILE A 148 -5.74 0.72 12.58
CA ILE A 148 -4.39 0.69 13.18
C ILE A 148 -4.17 1.96 14.00
N ASN A 149 -4.52 1.86 15.26
CA ASN A 149 -4.56 2.97 16.21
C ASN A 149 -3.25 3.78 16.27
N ARG A 150 -2.09 3.08 16.22
CA ARG A 150 -0.79 3.76 16.31
C ARG A 150 -0.52 4.68 15.13
N THR A 151 -0.90 4.27 13.93
CA THR A 151 -0.77 5.11 12.73
C THR A 151 -1.61 6.38 12.85
N LEU A 152 -2.85 6.28 13.33
CA LEU A 152 -3.70 7.47 13.49
C LEU A 152 -3.13 8.44 14.53
N ASP A 153 -2.62 7.92 15.67
CA ASP A 153 -2.01 8.75 16.72
C ASP A 153 -0.79 9.54 16.18
N LEU A 154 0.04 8.89 15.33
CA LEU A 154 1.19 9.54 14.70
C LEU A 154 0.78 10.56 13.63
N LEU A 155 -0.23 10.24 12.81
CA LEU A 155 -0.78 11.19 11.80
C LEU A 155 -1.32 12.47 12.43
N LEU A 156 -1.86 12.39 13.66
CA LEU A 156 -2.31 13.57 14.39
C LEU A 156 -1.15 14.52 14.72
N GLN A 157 0.00 13.96 15.09
CA GLN A 157 1.14 14.71 15.64
C GLN A 157 2.15 15.15 14.58
N THR A 158 2.37 14.35 13.54
CA THR A 158 3.40 14.59 12.52
C THR A 158 3.10 15.81 11.65
N THR A 159 4.16 16.39 11.09
CA THR A 159 4.07 17.40 10.01
C THR A 159 4.05 16.78 8.62
N LEU A 160 4.24 15.47 8.51
CA LEU A 160 4.16 14.75 7.24
C LEU A 160 2.72 14.72 6.73
N THR A 161 2.58 14.58 5.42
CA THR A 161 1.28 14.48 4.74
C THR A 161 1.09 13.10 4.14
N ILE A 162 -0.17 12.70 3.96
CA ILE A 162 -0.49 11.52 3.16
C ILE A 162 -0.42 11.92 1.69
N SER A 163 0.44 11.25 0.92
CA SER A 163 0.66 11.49 -0.50
C SER A 163 0.16 10.36 -1.40
N GLY A 164 -0.40 9.30 -0.83
CA GLY A 164 -0.96 8.16 -1.56
C GLY A 164 -1.57 7.13 -0.64
N GLU A 165 -2.27 6.19 -1.23
CA GLU A 165 -2.80 5.01 -0.53
C GLU A 165 -2.68 3.76 -1.38
N VAL A 166 -2.61 2.62 -0.71
CA VAL A 166 -2.60 1.29 -1.31
C VAL A 166 -3.54 0.40 -0.54
N ALA A 167 -4.43 -0.31 -1.23
CA ALA A 167 -5.27 -1.36 -0.67
C ALA A 167 -4.81 -2.72 -1.20
N LEU A 168 -4.40 -3.61 -0.31
CA LEU A 168 -3.95 -4.95 -0.67
C LEU A 168 -4.92 -6.00 -0.15
N PRO A 169 -5.30 -6.99 -0.96
CA PRO A 169 -5.91 -8.21 -0.45
C PRO A 169 -4.88 -8.96 0.42
N VAL A 170 -5.36 -9.51 1.53
CA VAL A 170 -4.53 -10.31 2.44
C VAL A 170 -4.81 -11.78 2.17
N HIS A 171 -3.88 -12.44 1.48
CA HIS A 171 -3.95 -13.86 1.18
C HIS A 171 -2.86 -14.60 1.94
N HIS A 172 -3.27 -15.54 2.76
CA HIS A 172 -2.36 -16.38 3.53
C HIS A 172 -2.09 -17.70 2.82
N SER A 173 -0.82 -18.06 2.70
CA SER A 173 -0.37 -19.31 2.13
C SER A 173 0.45 -20.09 3.14
N LEU A 174 0.23 -21.40 3.23
CA LEU A 174 1.07 -22.31 3.99
C LEU A 174 2.28 -22.69 3.13
N MET A 175 3.47 -22.50 3.67
CA MET A 175 4.71 -22.68 2.94
C MET A 175 5.78 -23.39 3.77
N THR A 176 6.62 -24.13 3.10
CA THR A 176 7.74 -24.85 3.69
C THR A 176 8.96 -24.73 2.78
N ARG A 177 10.12 -25.11 3.26
CA ARG A 177 11.34 -25.14 2.46
C ARG A 177 11.29 -26.15 1.32
N THR A 178 10.61 -27.29 1.52
CA THR A 178 10.60 -28.42 0.58
C THR A 178 9.38 -28.50 -0.31
N GLY A 179 8.34 -27.69 -0.05
CA GLY A 179 7.04 -27.82 -0.72
C GLY A 179 6.18 -28.98 -0.21
N SER A 180 6.55 -29.59 0.94
CA SER A 180 5.85 -30.73 1.53
C SER A 180 5.64 -30.52 3.03
N MET A 181 4.54 -31.03 3.57
CA MET A 181 4.26 -31.05 5.01
C MET A 181 4.88 -32.28 5.72
N GLN A 182 5.57 -33.16 5.01
CA GLN A 182 6.20 -34.31 5.61
C GLN A 182 7.31 -33.88 6.59
N GLY A 183 7.24 -34.32 7.83
CA GLY A 183 8.22 -34.00 8.88
C GLY A 183 7.99 -32.65 9.58
N ILE A 184 6.98 -31.90 9.18
CA ILE A 184 6.61 -30.64 9.85
C ILE A 184 5.97 -30.93 11.21
N LYS A 185 6.51 -30.29 12.25
CA LYS A 185 6.07 -30.42 13.65
C LYS A 185 5.32 -29.20 14.14
N ARG A 186 5.59 -28.02 13.55
CA ARG A 186 4.97 -26.75 13.95
C ARG A 186 4.67 -25.84 12.75
N ILE A 187 3.60 -25.05 12.87
CA ILE A 187 3.21 -24.01 11.92
C ILE A 187 3.39 -22.66 12.63
N CYS A 188 4.29 -21.82 12.10
CA CYS A 188 4.62 -20.52 12.63
C CYS A 188 3.88 -19.42 11.83
N ALA A 189 3.30 -18.44 12.53
CA ALA A 189 2.77 -17.22 11.94
C ALA A 189 2.55 -16.15 13.00
N HIS A 190 2.27 -14.93 12.58
CA HIS A 190 1.71 -13.92 13.48
C HIS A 190 0.38 -14.40 14.04
N SER A 191 0.09 -14.10 15.33
CA SER A 191 -1.12 -14.55 16.02
C SER A 191 -2.41 -14.28 15.23
N GLN A 192 -2.48 -13.13 14.58
CA GLN A 192 -3.58 -12.72 13.72
C GLN A 192 -3.75 -13.64 12.51
N ALA A 193 -2.66 -14.00 11.81
CA ALA A 193 -2.71 -14.92 10.68
C ALA A 193 -3.11 -16.34 11.08
N LEU A 194 -2.68 -16.81 12.28
CA LEU A 194 -3.15 -18.08 12.83
C LEU A 194 -4.66 -18.05 13.09
N ALA A 195 -5.18 -16.95 13.64
CA ALA A 195 -6.62 -16.79 13.88
C ALA A 195 -7.42 -16.72 12.57
N GLN A 196 -6.90 -16.03 11.56
CA GLN A 196 -7.53 -15.89 10.23
C GLN A 196 -7.51 -17.17 9.38
N CYS A 197 -6.72 -18.18 9.76
CA CYS A 197 -6.64 -19.48 9.11
C CYS A 197 -7.11 -20.62 10.02
N GLN A 198 -7.79 -20.31 11.13
CA GLN A 198 -8.07 -21.28 12.19
C GLN A 198 -8.95 -22.43 11.72
N SER A 199 -10.03 -22.16 11.00
CA SER A 199 -10.97 -23.18 10.53
C SER A 199 -10.27 -24.11 9.54
N TRP A 200 -9.57 -23.55 8.57
CA TRP A 200 -8.82 -24.31 7.58
C TRP A 200 -7.73 -25.21 8.23
N LEU A 201 -6.97 -24.66 9.19
CA LEU A 201 -5.95 -25.41 9.92
C LEU A 201 -6.53 -26.55 10.78
N ASN A 202 -7.72 -26.34 11.39
CA ASN A 202 -8.39 -27.38 12.17
C ASN A 202 -8.85 -28.54 11.31
N GLU A 203 -9.25 -28.27 10.05
CA GLU A 203 -9.69 -29.28 9.12
C GLU A 203 -8.52 -30.10 8.56
N HIS A 204 -7.43 -29.42 8.17
CA HIS A 204 -6.36 -30.06 7.39
C HIS A 204 -5.18 -30.52 8.25
N TYR A 205 -4.86 -29.82 9.33
CA TYR A 205 -3.68 -30.09 10.19
C TYR A 205 -4.01 -29.92 11.68
N PRO A 206 -5.00 -30.66 12.23
CA PRO A 206 -5.50 -30.46 13.60
C PRO A 206 -4.46 -30.79 14.70
N THR A 207 -3.46 -31.62 14.39
CA THR A 207 -2.48 -32.10 15.38
C THR A 207 -1.14 -31.38 15.34
N ILE A 208 -0.89 -30.55 14.33
CA ILE A 208 0.37 -29.80 14.22
C ILE A 208 0.33 -28.59 15.17
N GLU A 209 1.39 -28.40 15.95
CA GLU A 209 1.56 -27.27 16.86
C GLU A 209 1.47 -25.93 16.11
N ARG A 210 0.80 -24.94 16.69
CA ARG A 210 0.70 -23.58 16.16
C ARG A 210 1.51 -22.65 17.04
N GLN A 211 2.57 -22.07 16.47
CA GLN A 211 3.49 -21.19 17.18
C GLN A 211 3.29 -19.74 16.70
N ALA A 212 2.85 -18.87 17.61
CA ALA A 212 2.78 -17.44 17.35
C ALA A 212 4.18 -16.82 17.37
N VAL A 213 4.48 -15.97 16.38
CA VAL A 213 5.72 -15.21 16.26
C VAL A 213 5.40 -13.74 15.98
N ALA A 214 6.40 -12.86 16.02
CA ALA A 214 6.19 -11.41 15.94
C ALA A 214 5.68 -10.92 14.58
N SER A 215 5.96 -11.67 13.48
CA SER A 215 5.46 -11.34 12.14
C SER A 215 5.43 -12.56 11.22
N ASN A 216 4.65 -12.47 10.13
CA ASN A 216 4.63 -13.50 9.09
C ASN A 216 5.96 -13.58 8.32
N GLY A 217 6.71 -12.47 8.21
CA GLY A 217 8.06 -12.46 7.66
C GLY A 217 9.05 -13.21 8.55
N GLU A 218 8.94 -13.08 9.87
CA GLU A 218 9.73 -13.87 10.82
C GLU A 218 9.38 -15.36 10.74
N ALA A 219 8.09 -15.70 10.63
CA ALA A 219 7.67 -17.08 10.41
C ALA A 219 8.30 -17.70 9.16
N ALA A 220 8.33 -16.95 8.05
CA ALA A 220 8.96 -17.38 6.82
C ALA A 220 10.48 -17.60 7.00
N LYS A 221 11.16 -16.70 7.72
CA LYS A 221 12.57 -16.87 8.07
C LYS A 221 12.81 -18.13 8.89
N ILE A 222 11.99 -18.38 9.92
CA ILE A 222 12.07 -19.61 10.73
C ILE A 222 11.91 -20.85 9.86
N ALA A 223 10.94 -20.89 8.95
CA ALA A 223 10.71 -22.02 8.05
C ALA A 223 11.86 -22.23 7.03
N THR A 224 12.64 -21.19 6.75
CA THR A 224 13.85 -21.30 5.94
C THR A 224 14.99 -21.98 6.69
N ASP A 225 15.14 -21.66 7.99
CA ASP A 225 16.25 -22.15 8.82
C ASP A 225 15.94 -23.52 9.47
N ASP A 226 14.66 -23.82 9.72
CA ASP A 226 14.20 -25.04 10.38
C ASP A 226 13.27 -25.87 9.46
N HIS A 227 13.77 -27.00 9.01
CA HIS A 227 13.03 -27.93 8.13
C HIS A 227 11.81 -28.59 8.82
N SER A 228 11.69 -28.51 10.14
CA SER A 228 10.53 -29.03 10.88
C SER A 228 9.44 -27.97 11.08
N ALA A 229 9.63 -26.73 10.59
CA ALA A 229 8.70 -25.65 10.67
C ALA A 229 8.07 -25.34 9.30
N ALA A 230 6.76 -25.05 9.30
CA ALA A 230 6.05 -24.43 8.20
C ALA A 230 5.71 -22.98 8.58
N ALA A 231 5.53 -22.10 7.61
CA ALA A 231 5.10 -20.73 7.84
C ALA A 231 3.76 -20.46 7.18
N ILE A 232 2.96 -19.56 7.81
CA ILE A 232 1.84 -18.92 7.14
C ILE A 232 2.23 -17.47 6.86
N ALA A 233 2.29 -17.10 5.57
CA ALA A 233 2.63 -15.76 5.14
C ALA A 233 2.03 -15.45 3.75
N GLY A 234 2.21 -14.23 3.27
CA GLY A 234 1.88 -13.85 1.90
C GLY A 234 2.86 -14.45 0.88
N GLU A 235 2.45 -14.54 -0.38
CA GLU A 235 3.29 -15.09 -1.46
C GLU A 235 4.64 -14.39 -1.63
N MET A 236 4.70 -13.11 -1.28
CA MET A 236 5.96 -12.35 -1.32
C MET A 236 7.00 -12.94 -0.36
N ALA A 237 6.58 -13.40 0.81
CA ALA A 237 7.49 -14.07 1.75
C ALA A 237 8.08 -15.33 1.16
N ALA A 238 7.29 -16.13 0.42
CA ALA A 238 7.80 -17.31 -0.27
C ALA A 238 8.93 -16.95 -1.24
N LYS A 239 8.74 -15.90 -2.04
CA LYS A 239 9.76 -15.42 -2.99
C LYS A 239 11.02 -14.88 -2.29
N ARG A 240 10.85 -14.07 -1.24
CA ARG A 240 11.97 -13.46 -0.50
C ARG A 240 12.83 -14.47 0.24
N TYR A 241 12.20 -15.49 0.81
CA TYR A 241 12.87 -16.48 1.66
C TYR A 241 13.13 -17.83 0.95
N GLY A 242 12.78 -17.95 -0.34
CA GLY A 242 13.00 -19.17 -1.11
C GLY A 242 12.17 -20.36 -0.62
N LEU A 243 10.97 -20.10 -0.11
CA LEU A 243 10.05 -21.13 0.34
C LEU A 243 9.11 -21.56 -0.79
N SER A 244 8.65 -22.81 -0.72
CA SER A 244 7.66 -23.37 -1.62
C SER A 244 6.28 -23.33 -0.97
N ILE A 245 5.29 -22.83 -1.69
CA ILE A 245 3.89 -22.79 -1.25
C ILE A 245 3.33 -24.24 -1.34
N VAL A 246 2.81 -24.74 -0.22
CA VAL A 246 2.13 -26.03 -0.12
C VAL A 246 0.64 -25.88 -0.40
N HIS A 247 0.02 -24.88 0.26
CA HIS A 247 -1.37 -24.51 0.06
C HIS A 247 -1.50 -23.02 -0.03
N ALA A 248 -2.10 -22.53 -1.09
CA ALA A 248 -2.38 -21.11 -1.29
C ALA A 248 -3.79 -20.75 -0.79
N HIS A 249 -3.93 -19.49 -0.35
CA HIS A 249 -5.23 -18.87 -0.01
C HIS A 249 -5.99 -19.65 1.08
N ILE A 250 -5.30 -19.93 2.19
CA ILE A 250 -5.85 -20.72 3.31
C ILE A 250 -6.61 -19.89 4.35
N GLN A 251 -6.76 -18.59 4.16
CA GLN A 251 -7.51 -17.72 5.06
C GLN A 251 -9.01 -18.05 5.03
N ASP A 252 -9.65 -17.97 6.21
CA ASP A 252 -11.08 -18.26 6.38
C ASP A 252 -11.97 -17.18 5.72
N ASP A 253 -11.53 -15.90 5.70
CA ASP A 253 -12.21 -14.81 5.01
C ASP A 253 -11.44 -14.40 3.72
N PRO A 254 -12.04 -14.63 2.53
CA PRO A 254 -11.40 -14.28 1.25
C PRO A 254 -11.41 -12.77 0.95
N HIS A 255 -12.18 -11.96 1.70
CA HIS A 255 -12.34 -10.53 1.46
C HIS A 255 -11.44 -9.66 2.33
N ASN A 256 -10.56 -10.28 3.14
CA ASN A 256 -9.64 -9.55 4.01
C ASN A 256 -8.72 -8.64 3.19
N ARG A 257 -8.70 -7.35 3.54
CA ARG A 257 -7.86 -6.31 2.91
C ARG A 257 -7.20 -5.45 3.96
N THR A 258 -5.99 -5.02 3.67
CA THR A 258 -5.29 -4.00 4.45
C THR A 258 -5.08 -2.76 3.61
N ARG A 259 -5.45 -1.61 4.16
CA ARG A 259 -5.22 -0.30 3.61
C ARG A 259 -3.95 0.28 4.22
N PHE A 260 -3.06 0.76 3.35
CA PHE A 260 -1.82 1.45 3.70
C PHE A 260 -1.89 2.89 3.22
N VAL A 261 -1.25 3.79 3.93
CA VAL A 261 -1.04 5.17 3.49
C VAL A 261 0.44 5.43 3.26
N VAL A 262 0.71 6.24 2.27
CA VAL A 262 2.06 6.75 1.95
C VAL A 262 2.22 8.09 2.62
N ILE A 263 3.19 8.20 3.51
CA ILE A 263 3.51 9.45 4.23
C ILE A 263 4.79 10.05 3.66
N GLY A 264 4.83 11.37 3.58
CA GLY A 264 5.99 12.10 3.08
C GLY A 264 5.81 13.61 3.22
N ARG A 265 6.73 14.37 2.61
CA ARG A 265 6.64 15.85 2.53
C ARG A 265 5.99 16.32 1.24
N LEU A 266 5.78 15.41 0.30
CA LEU A 266 5.17 15.68 -0.99
C LEU A 266 3.66 15.92 -0.83
N ILE A 267 3.18 17.01 -1.43
CA ILE A 267 1.76 17.31 -1.57
C ILE A 267 1.41 17.08 -3.05
N PRO A 268 0.67 16.01 -3.38
CA PRO A 268 0.26 15.73 -4.75
C PRO A 268 -0.66 16.82 -5.29
N SER A 269 -0.67 17.01 -6.61
CA SER A 269 -1.68 17.80 -7.31
C SER A 269 -2.90 16.94 -7.63
N ALA A 270 -4.04 17.59 -7.91
CA ALA A 270 -5.27 16.87 -8.29
C ALA A 270 -5.07 16.02 -9.56
N CYS A 271 -5.59 14.80 -9.55
CA CYS A 271 -5.57 13.88 -10.70
C CYS A 271 -6.98 13.57 -11.26
N GLY A 272 -8.04 14.03 -10.59
CA GLY A 272 -9.45 13.85 -10.98
C GLY A 272 -10.15 12.64 -10.35
N LYS A 273 -9.39 11.74 -9.69
CA LYS A 273 -9.90 10.67 -8.82
C LYS A 273 -9.12 10.70 -7.52
N ASP A 274 -9.43 11.70 -6.73
CA ASP A 274 -8.67 12.01 -5.53
C ASP A 274 -9.50 11.71 -4.27
N GLN A 275 -8.79 11.52 -3.17
CA GLN A 275 -9.33 11.42 -1.82
C GLN A 275 -8.59 12.41 -0.93
N THR A 276 -9.31 13.02 0.00
CA THR A 276 -8.74 13.88 1.03
C THR A 276 -9.00 13.26 2.39
N SER A 277 -7.94 13.07 3.19
CA SER A 277 -8.03 12.65 4.58
C SER A 277 -7.88 13.85 5.50
N ILE A 278 -8.79 13.96 6.47
CA ILE A 278 -8.79 15.03 7.49
C ILE A 278 -8.90 14.40 8.88
N VAL A 279 -8.44 15.14 9.88
CA VAL A 279 -8.75 14.87 11.28
C VAL A 279 -9.27 16.15 11.93
N LEU A 280 -10.30 15.98 12.74
CA LEU A 280 -10.97 17.12 13.38
C LEU A 280 -11.56 16.71 14.74
N SER A 281 -11.85 17.69 15.59
CA SER A 281 -12.60 17.48 16.81
C SER A 281 -13.67 18.55 16.97
N VAL A 282 -14.71 18.23 17.71
CA VAL A 282 -15.78 19.16 18.09
C VAL A 282 -16.01 19.11 19.58
N PRO A 283 -16.49 20.21 20.19
CA PRO A 283 -16.92 20.18 21.57
C PRO A 283 -18.00 19.11 21.80
N ASN A 284 -17.91 18.38 22.90
CA ASN A 284 -18.89 17.35 23.25
C ASN A 284 -20.21 17.98 23.66
N LYS A 285 -21.13 18.15 22.72
CA LYS A 285 -22.50 18.63 22.89
C LYS A 285 -23.49 17.81 22.05
N PRO A 286 -24.77 17.75 22.42
CA PRO A 286 -25.78 17.09 21.60
C PRO A 286 -25.81 17.64 20.18
N GLY A 287 -25.82 16.76 19.16
CA GLY A 287 -25.85 17.15 17.75
C GLY A 287 -24.50 17.55 17.13
N ALA A 288 -23.40 17.62 17.89
CA ALA A 288 -22.10 18.12 17.42
C ALA A 288 -21.59 17.40 16.17
N VAL A 289 -21.68 16.06 16.12
CA VAL A 289 -21.25 15.27 14.95
C VAL A 289 -22.15 15.54 13.73
N TYR A 290 -23.44 15.72 13.94
CA TYR A 290 -24.38 16.05 12.87
C TYR A 290 -24.05 17.43 12.28
N GLU A 291 -23.89 18.46 13.13
CA GLU A 291 -23.49 19.80 12.71
C GLU A 291 -22.16 19.77 11.96
N LEU A 292 -21.19 18.98 12.44
CA LEU A 292 -19.88 18.81 11.82
C LEU A 292 -19.95 18.24 10.40
N LEU A 293 -20.81 17.27 10.15
CA LEU A 293 -20.90 16.62 8.83
C LEU A 293 -21.80 17.40 7.84
N ALA A 294 -22.59 18.33 8.32
CA ALA A 294 -23.52 19.12 7.49
C ALA A 294 -22.85 19.85 6.30
N PRO A 295 -21.63 20.45 6.44
CA PRO A 295 -20.93 21.09 5.32
C PRO A 295 -20.61 20.13 4.17
N LEU A 296 -20.29 18.87 4.45
CA LEU A 296 -20.03 17.87 3.41
C LEU A 296 -21.29 17.64 2.56
N ALA A 297 -22.42 17.40 3.21
CA ALA A 297 -23.71 17.20 2.53
C ALA A 297 -24.14 18.48 1.76
N LYS A 298 -23.99 19.66 2.36
CA LYS A 298 -24.32 20.97 1.75
C LYS A 298 -23.57 21.23 0.45
N HIS A 299 -22.29 20.82 0.40
CA HIS A 299 -21.43 21.03 -0.77
C HIS A 299 -21.36 19.79 -1.70
N GLY A 300 -22.15 18.73 -1.44
CA GLY A 300 -22.20 17.52 -2.27
C GLY A 300 -20.89 16.72 -2.23
N VAL A 301 -20.14 16.78 -1.13
CA VAL A 301 -18.89 16.02 -0.92
C VAL A 301 -19.20 14.69 -0.25
N SER A 302 -18.84 13.60 -0.90
CA SER A 302 -19.05 12.24 -0.37
C SER A 302 -18.00 11.86 0.65
N MET A 303 -18.43 11.35 1.79
CA MET A 303 -17.56 10.77 2.83
C MET A 303 -17.40 9.27 2.56
N THR A 304 -16.16 8.79 2.56
CA THR A 304 -15.82 7.38 2.30
C THR A 304 -15.44 6.62 3.57
N ARG A 305 -14.97 7.34 4.61
CA ARG A 305 -14.60 6.75 5.90
C ARG A 305 -14.89 7.73 7.02
N PHE A 306 -15.28 7.18 8.16
CA PHE A 306 -15.47 7.92 9.41
C PHE A 306 -15.01 7.06 10.59
N GLU A 307 -14.03 7.53 11.34
CA GLU A 307 -13.46 6.82 12.49
C GLU A 307 -13.33 7.76 13.67
N SER A 308 -13.81 7.36 14.83
CA SER A 308 -13.73 8.15 16.06
C SER A 308 -12.66 7.59 17.00
N ARG A 309 -11.87 8.48 17.62
CA ARG A 309 -10.85 8.12 18.61
C ARG A 309 -10.91 9.03 19.82
N PRO A 310 -10.81 8.46 21.04
CA PRO A 310 -10.67 9.27 22.26
C PRO A 310 -9.40 10.13 22.20
N ALA A 311 -9.53 11.41 22.56
CA ALA A 311 -8.42 12.37 22.50
C ALA A 311 -7.38 12.18 23.61
N ARG A 312 -7.65 11.32 24.62
CA ARG A 312 -6.78 11.06 25.79
C ARG A 312 -6.38 12.32 26.57
N THR A 313 -7.16 13.38 26.49
CA THR A 313 -6.93 14.68 27.19
C THR A 313 -7.44 14.69 28.62
N GLY A 314 -7.94 13.56 29.14
CA GLY A 314 -8.63 13.45 30.44
C GLY A 314 -10.08 13.95 30.42
N ARG A 315 -10.52 14.56 29.32
CA ARG A 315 -11.92 14.85 28.98
C ARG A 315 -12.37 13.83 27.96
N TRP A 316 -13.67 13.49 27.92
CA TRP A 316 -14.24 12.58 26.92
C TRP A 316 -14.40 13.29 25.57
N ASP A 317 -13.29 13.89 25.07
CA ASP A 317 -13.21 14.50 23.75
C ASP A 317 -12.78 13.45 22.73
N TYR A 318 -13.22 13.61 21.47
CA TYR A 318 -12.92 12.69 20.40
C TYR A 318 -12.29 13.42 19.23
N TYR A 319 -11.31 12.76 18.61
CA TYR A 319 -10.86 13.05 17.25
C TYR A 319 -11.64 12.20 16.26
N PHE A 320 -12.05 12.81 15.16
CA PHE A 320 -12.69 12.13 14.04
C PHE A 320 -11.77 12.18 12.84
N TYR A 321 -11.39 11.00 12.34
CA TYR A 321 -10.64 10.83 11.12
C TYR A 321 -11.65 10.57 10.01
N VAL A 322 -11.63 11.42 9.00
CA VAL A 322 -12.63 11.42 7.93
C VAL A 322 -11.91 11.41 6.58
N ASP A 323 -12.29 10.50 5.72
CA ASP A 323 -11.86 10.50 4.33
C ASP A 323 -13.04 10.93 3.44
N ILE A 324 -12.78 11.86 2.53
CA ILE A 324 -13.76 12.43 1.62
C ILE A 324 -13.28 12.32 0.18
N GLN A 325 -14.22 12.15 -0.76
CA GLN A 325 -13.91 12.14 -2.19
C GLN A 325 -13.55 13.54 -2.69
N GLY A 326 -12.56 13.59 -3.57
CA GLY A 326 -12.08 14.81 -4.21
C GLY A 326 -10.81 15.36 -3.56
N HIS A 327 -10.15 16.25 -4.30
CA HIS A 327 -8.94 16.93 -3.86
C HIS A 327 -9.29 18.20 -3.06
N ALA A 328 -8.49 18.53 -2.05
CA ALA A 328 -8.73 19.72 -1.21
C ALA A 328 -8.81 21.03 -2.01
N ASN A 329 -8.17 21.10 -3.18
CA ASN A 329 -8.21 22.25 -4.08
C ASN A 329 -9.43 22.26 -5.02
N ASP A 330 -10.25 21.21 -5.05
CA ASP A 330 -11.48 21.20 -5.84
C ASP A 330 -12.46 22.22 -5.26
N PRO A 331 -13.15 23.03 -6.07
CA PRO A 331 -13.97 24.13 -5.58
C PRO A 331 -15.05 23.73 -4.56
N THR A 332 -15.65 22.55 -4.72
CA THR A 332 -16.67 22.01 -3.80
C THR A 332 -16.04 21.53 -2.49
N VAL A 333 -14.94 20.77 -2.58
CA VAL A 333 -14.20 20.26 -1.42
C VAL A 333 -13.59 21.39 -0.61
N SER A 334 -12.95 22.36 -1.27
CA SER A 334 -12.34 23.53 -0.62
C SER A 334 -13.37 24.34 0.21
N LYS A 335 -14.59 24.55 -0.33
CA LYS A 335 -15.68 25.22 0.41
C LYS A 335 -16.12 24.41 1.62
N ALA A 336 -16.29 23.08 1.46
CA ALA A 336 -16.66 22.22 2.57
C ALA A 336 -15.60 22.23 3.68
N LEU A 337 -14.30 22.11 3.32
CA LEU A 337 -13.20 22.14 4.27
C LEU A 337 -13.09 23.48 5.01
N ALA A 338 -13.29 24.60 4.32
CA ALA A 338 -13.29 25.93 4.94
C ALA A 338 -14.41 26.07 5.98
N GLU A 339 -15.62 25.58 5.68
CA GLU A 339 -16.75 25.60 6.60
C GLU A 339 -16.51 24.66 7.80
N LEU A 340 -16.00 23.44 7.56
CA LEU A 340 -15.59 22.51 8.62
C LEU A 340 -14.56 23.11 9.56
N GLN A 341 -13.55 23.80 9.02
CA GLN A 341 -12.49 24.43 9.80
C GLN A 341 -13.04 25.51 10.75
N THR A 342 -14.09 26.23 10.37
CA THR A 342 -14.71 27.25 11.23
C THR A 342 -15.53 26.67 12.38
N GLN A 343 -16.05 25.45 12.21
CA GLN A 343 -16.92 24.78 13.18
C GLN A 343 -16.13 23.86 14.14
N ALA A 344 -14.98 23.34 13.70
CA ALA A 344 -14.17 22.40 14.46
C ALA A 344 -13.37 23.11 15.58
N ALA A 345 -13.26 22.46 16.75
CA ALA A 345 -12.34 22.88 17.80
C ALA A 345 -10.87 22.58 17.43
N PHE A 346 -10.65 21.54 16.63
CA PHE A 346 -9.39 21.20 16.01
C PHE A 346 -9.65 20.73 14.58
N PHE A 347 -8.81 21.13 13.64
CA PHE A 347 -8.90 20.74 12.24
C PHE A 347 -7.52 20.61 11.61
N LYS A 348 -7.26 19.49 10.93
CA LYS A 348 -6.02 19.26 10.20
C LYS A 348 -6.33 18.46 8.93
N VAL A 349 -5.89 18.94 7.77
CA VAL A 349 -5.82 18.15 6.54
C VAL A 349 -4.59 17.25 6.62
N LEU A 350 -4.79 15.94 6.56
CA LEU A 350 -3.72 14.95 6.58
C LEU A 350 -3.09 14.78 5.21
N GLY A 351 -3.85 15.00 4.14
CA GLY A 351 -3.37 14.97 2.76
C GLY A 351 -4.50 14.82 1.75
N SER A 352 -4.20 15.20 0.49
CA SER A 352 -5.04 14.91 -0.68
C SER A 352 -4.17 14.15 -1.68
N TYR A 353 -4.67 13.04 -2.20
CA TYR A 353 -3.89 12.08 -2.96
C TYR A 353 -4.77 11.27 -3.92
N PRO A 354 -4.17 10.65 -4.99
CA PRO A 354 -4.90 9.74 -5.86
C PRO A 354 -5.53 8.60 -5.07
N HIS A 355 -6.83 8.38 -5.29
CA HIS A 355 -7.57 7.27 -4.66
C HIS A 355 -7.07 5.93 -5.21
N ALA A 356 -6.81 4.95 -4.34
CA ALA A 356 -6.51 3.58 -4.73
C ALA A 356 -7.73 2.96 -5.41
N SER A 357 -7.56 2.47 -6.63
CA SER A 357 -8.60 1.85 -7.45
C SER A 357 -8.70 0.35 -7.19
#